data_47260dc07fdf631a486e02f7e25e02f9
#
_entry.id   47260dc07fdf631a486e02f7e25e02f9
#
_cell.length_a   1.000
_cell.length_b   1.000
_cell.length_c   1.000
_cell.angle_alpha   90.00
_cell.angle_beta   90.00
_cell.angle_gamma   90.00
#
_symmetry.space_group_name_H-M   'P 1'
#
loop_
_entity.id
_entity.type
_entity.pdbx_description
1 polymer ?
#
loop_
_entity_poly.entity_id
_entity_poly.type
_entity_poly.pdbx_seq_one_letter_code
_entity_poly.pdbx_strand_id
1 'polypeptide(L)'
;MIKLLWNTHNKISLTTNNLNKEDVFEWGLYHKKNSDKWIYFILEKIKFEIIQSEKDLKNNDILIIIDSSVEKKYELYTRLKLICSKIFLIHLGDEPGQANLDLIYSNCNFVWRTFCSRKYFNNDKVSCFPIGYKTGTILKKQIGKRKYKWAFLGTQHKSSRHDLLFQLSSIEPAYCYKTKKFDAKPIRPNEMSEILSSTEFVPCPNGFVHPETYR
;
A
#
# COMPACT_ATOMS: atom_id res chain seq x y z
N MET A 1 -11.86 -3.47 23.84
CA MET A 1 -12.01 -4.26 22.58
C MET A 1 -11.03 -3.73 21.53
N ILE A 2 -10.62 -4.55 20.53
CA ILE A 2 -9.79 -4.03 19.45
C ILE A 2 -10.70 -3.49 18.35
N LYS A 3 -10.50 -2.24 17.97
CA LYS A 3 -11.23 -1.53 16.90
C LYS A 3 -10.28 -1.25 15.75
N LEU A 4 -10.75 -1.36 14.52
CA LEU A 4 -10.04 -0.98 13.31
C LEU A 4 -10.74 0.21 12.65
N LEU A 5 -10.03 1.32 12.51
CA LEU A 5 -10.46 2.51 11.77
C LEU A 5 -9.61 2.69 10.52
N TRP A 6 -10.24 2.63 9.36
CA TRP A 6 -9.57 2.95 8.10
C TRP A 6 -9.83 4.40 7.72
N ASN A 7 -8.89 5.27 8.06
CA ASN A 7 -9.01 6.70 7.89
C ASN A 7 -8.19 7.21 6.69
N THR A 8 -8.42 6.65 5.52
CA THR A 8 -7.87 7.18 4.28
C THR A 8 -8.82 8.19 3.65
N HIS A 9 -8.36 9.03 2.71
CA HIS A 9 -9.19 10.02 2.00
C HIS A 9 -10.43 9.43 1.31
N ASN A 10 -10.47 8.15 1.17
CA ASN A 10 -11.55 7.42 0.56
C ASN A 10 -12.28 6.65 1.65
N LYS A 11 -13.40 7.19 2.14
CA LYS A 11 -14.36 6.44 2.94
C LYS A 11 -14.79 5.23 2.13
N ILE A 12 -14.16 4.11 2.35
CA ILE A 12 -14.60 2.84 1.81
C ILE A 12 -15.78 2.45 2.68
N SER A 13 -16.95 2.34 2.09
CA SER A 13 -18.07 1.67 2.72
C SER A 13 -17.68 0.19 2.86
N LEU A 14 -17.06 -0.16 3.97
CA LEU A 14 -16.74 -1.51 4.33
C LEU A 14 -17.95 -2.09 5.01
N THR A 15 -18.81 -2.71 4.24
CA THR A 15 -19.78 -3.64 4.80
C THR A 15 -19.00 -4.89 5.18
N THR A 16 -18.90 -5.12 6.49
CA THR A 16 -18.06 -6.15 7.11
C THR A 16 -18.46 -7.59 6.78
N ASN A 17 -19.62 -7.78 6.19
CA ASN A 17 -20.24 -9.10 6.10
C ASN A 17 -19.75 -9.97 4.94
N ASN A 18 -18.94 -9.44 4.00
CA ASN A 18 -18.59 -10.15 2.78
C ASN A 18 -17.15 -9.87 2.27
N LEU A 19 -16.19 -9.64 3.14
CA LEU A 19 -14.78 -9.60 2.72
C LEU A 19 -14.23 -11.03 2.62
N ASN A 20 -14.72 -11.79 1.66
CA ASN A 20 -13.99 -12.99 1.26
C ASN A 20 -12.73 -12.60 0.45
N LYS A 21 -11.78 -13.52 0.34
CA LYS A 21 -10.52 -13.25 -0.39
C LYS A 21 -10.78 -12.92 -1.86
N GLU A 22 -11.82 -13.48 -2.46
CA GLU A 22 -12.20 -13.27 -3.86
C GLU A 22 -12.73 -11.86 -4.11
N ASP A 23 -13.59 -11.33 -3.23
CA ASP A 23 -14.10 -9.95 -3.34
C ASP A 23 -12.99 -8.91 -3.27
N VAL A 24 -11.95 -9.15 -2.47
CA VAL A 24 -10.78 -8.26 -2.41
C VAL A 24 -10.02 -8.28 -3.73
N PHE A 25 -9.97 -9.40 -4.43
CA PHE A 25 -9.31 -9.51 -5.72
C PHE A 25 -10.13 -8.87 -6.86
N GLU A 26 -11.44 -9.01 -6.87
CA GLU A 26 -12.30 -8.38 -7.87
C GLU A 26 -12.40 -6.87 -7.72
N TRP A 27 -12.49 -6.36 -6.50
CA TRP A 27 -12.56 -4.92 -6.23
C TRP A 27 -11.32 -4.14 -6.63
N GLY A 28 -10.15 -4.77 -6.64
CA GLY A 28 -8.91 -4.18 -7.13
C GLY A 28 -8.94 -3.81 -8.62
N LEU A 29 -9.90 -4.36 -9.38
CA LEU A 29 -9.98 -4.15 -10.83
C LEU A 29 -10.40 -2.73 -11.22
N TYR A 30 -11.16 -2.01 -10.43
CA TYR A 30 -11.85 -0.79 -10.86
C TYR A 30 -11.53 0.48 -10.06
N HIS A 31 -10.88 0.39 -8.92
CA HIS A 31 -10.66 1.55 -8.07
C HIS A 31 -9.21 1.66 -7.59
N LYS A 32 -8.49 2.70 -8.03
CA LYS A 32 -7.21 3.17 -7.46
C LYS A 32 -7.23 3.27 -5.94
N LYS A 33 -8.42 3.42 -5.37
CA LYS A 33 -8.71 3.67 -3.96
C LYS A 33 -8.55 2.44 -3.05
N ASN A 34 -8.34 1.25 -3.60
CA ASN A 34 -8.34 -0.01 -2.87
C ASN A 34 -7.02 -0.76 -2.93
N SER A 35 -5.92 -0.10 -3.33
CA SER A 35 -4.61 -0.73 -3.47
C SER A 35 -4.09 -1.36 -2.17
N ASP A 36 -4.56 -0.87 -1.03
CA ASP A 36 -4.02 -1.20 0.29
C ASP A 36 -4.85 -2.26 1.05
N LYS A 37 -5.87 -2.83 0.42
CA LYS A 37 -6.73 -3.83 1.08
C LYS A 37 -6.00 -5.10 1.52
N TRP A 38 -4.85 -5.40 0.94
CA TRP A 38 -3.99 -6.50 1.37
C TRP A 38 -3.60 -6.40 2.86
N ILE A 39 -3.68 -5.22 3.48
CA ILE A 39 -3.44 -5.02 4.92
C ILE A 39 -4.40 -5.85 5.77
N TYR A 40 -5.63 -6.08 5.31
CA TYR A 40 -6.57 -6.96 6.01
C TYR A 40 -6.03 -8.39 6.14
N PHE A 41 -5.29 -8.88 5.15
CA PHE A 41 -4.71 -10.22 5.23
C PHE A 41 -3.60 -10.31 6.29
N ILE A 42 -2.89 -9.22 6.54
CA ILE A 42 -1.90 -9.16 7.61
C ILE A 42 -2.60 -9.17 8.97
N LEU A 43 -3.76 -8.54 9.05
CA LEU A 43 -4.55 -8.43 10.28
C LEU A 43 -5.51 -9.62 10.48
N GLU A 44 -5.60 -10.59 9.56
CA GLU A 44 -6.61 -11.66 9.58
C GLU A 44 -6.64 -12.50 10.86
N LYS A 45 -5.51 -12.62 11.56
CA LYS A 45 -5.41 -13.36 12.83
C LYS A 45 -5.82 -12.56 14.06
N ILE A 46 -6.06 -11.26 13.89
CA ILE A 46 -6.44 -10.35 14.96
C ILE A 46 -7.97 -10.23 14.94
N LYS A 47 -8.62 -10.53 16.06
CA LYS A 47 -10.06 -10.28 16.21
C LYS A 47 -10.29 -8.80 16.49
N PHE A 48 -10.88 -8.07 15.57
CA PHE A 48 -11.21 -6.66 15.69
C PHE A 48 -12.61 -6.38 15.15
N GLU A 49 -13.17 -5.27 15.58
CA GLU A 49 -14.40 -4.69 15.05
C GLU A 49 -14.02 -3.51 14.15
N ILE A 50 -14.55 -3.48 12.92
CA ILE A 50 -14.34 -2.35 12.00
C ILE A 50 -15.31 -1.25 12.38
N ILE A 51 -14.78 -0.04 12.58
CA ILE A 51 -15.56 1.16 12.88
C ILE A 51 -15.43 2.18 11.75
N GLN A 52 -16.48 2.99 11.57
CA GLN A 52 -16.53 4.01 10.51
C GLN A 52 -16.14 5.40 11.02
N SER A 53 -16.18 5.61 12.32
CA SER A 53 -15.96 6.90 12.96
C SER A 53 -15.33 6.76 14.33
N GLU A 54 -14.62 7.81 14.78
CA GLU A 54 -14.14 7.91 16.17
C GLU A 54 -15.30 7.89 17.19
N LYS A 55 -16.53 8.22 16.77
CA LYS A 55 -17.74 8.17 17.64
C LYS A 55 -18.11 6.75 18.07
N ASP A 56 -17.65 5.74 17.37
CA ASP A 56 -17.91 4.33 17.66
C ASP A 56 -16.93 3.77 18.70
N LEU A 57 -15.95 4.58 19.14
CA LEU A 57 -14.98 4.21 20.15
C LEU A 57 -15.57 4.32 21.56
N LYS A 58 -15.18 3.39 22.41
CA LYS A 58 -15.47 3.38 23.84
C LYS A 58 -14.19 3.59 24.63
N ASN A 59 -14.32 4.08 25.85
CA ASN A 59 -13.18 4.24 26.74
C ASN A 59 -12.43 2.91 26.91
N ASN A 60 -11.10 2.99 26.86
CA ASN A 60 -10.19 1.85 26.97
C ASN A 60 -10.17 0.87 25.78
N ASP A 61 -10.79 1.22 24.64
CA ASP A 61 -10.59 0.45 23.42
C ASP A 61 -9.12 0.51 22.98
N ILE A 62 -8.69 -0.55 22.27
CA ILE A 62 -7.42 -0.59 21.57
C ILE A 62 -7.73 -0.26 20.11
N LEU A 63 -7.09 0.77 19.55
CA LEU A 63 -7.33 1.22 18.20
C LEU A 63 -6.19 0.83 17.28
N ILE A 64 -6.52 0.16 16.18
CA ILE A 64 -5.66 0.07 15.00
C ILE A 64 -6.21 1.07 13.99
N ILE A 65 -5.39 2.02 13.56
CA ILE A 65 -5.79 3.03 12.57
C ILE A 65 -4.91 2.91 11.32
N ILE A 66 -5.53 2.86 10.14
CA ILE A 66 -4.85 2.87 8.86
C ILE A 66 -5.09 4.24 8.23
N ASP A 67 -4.02 4.98 8.00
CA ASP A 67 -4.12 6.37 7.55
C ASP A 67 -3.00 6.74 6.57
N SER A 68 -3.36 7.47 5.50
CA SER A 68 -2.42 7.93 4.47
C SER A 68 -2.14 9.43 4.51
N SER A 69 -2.78 10.20 5.40
CA SER A 69 -2.66 11.65 5.50
C SER A 69 -2.80 12.13 6.92
N VAL A 70 -1.89 11.64 7.74
CA VAL A 70 -1.86 11.92 9.18
C VAL A 70 -1.42 13.35 9.50
N GLU A 71 -0.63 13.98 8.64
CA GLU A 71 0.01 15.28 8.84
C GLU A 71 -0.96 16.43 9.15
N LYS A 72 -2.21 16.26 8.77
CA LYS A 72 -3.29 17.26 8.99
C LYS A 72 -4.24 16.90 10.13
N LYS A 73 -3.92 15.87 10.91
CA LYS A 73 -4.87 15.25 11.86
C LYS A 73 -4.38 15.26 13.31
N TYR A 74 -3.51 16.16 13.70
CA TYR A 74 -2.96 16.21 15.06
C TYR A 74 -4.03 16.22 16.14
N GLU A 75 -5.08 17.05 15.97
CA GLU A 75 -6.17 17.13 16.95
C GLU A 75 -6.95 15.81 17.06
N LEU A 76 -7.15 15.12 15.95
CA LEU A 76 -7.77 13.79 15.96
C LEU A 76 -6.96 12.82 16.82
N TYR A 77 -5.65 12.70 16.57
CA TYR A 77 -4.81 11.77 17.31
C TYR A 77 -4.70 12.13 18.80
N THR A 78 -4.75 13.42 19.12
CA THR A 78 -4.80 13.90 20.53
C THR A 78 -6.09 13.45 21.21
N ARG A 79 -7.25 13.60 20.55
CA ARG A 79 -8.53 13.11 21.08
C ARG A 79 -8.55 11.59 21.23
N LEU A 80 -8.07 10.87 20.21
CA LEU A 80 -8.02 9.41 20.24
C LEU A 80 -7.20 8.89 21.43
N LYS A 81 -6.10 9.57 21.77
CA LYS A 81 -5.28 9.21 22.93
C LYS A 81 -6.01 9.33 24.26
N LEU A 82 -6.99 10.23 24.37
CA LEU A 82 -7.80 10.38 25.59
C LEU A 82 -8.86 9.28 25.74
N ILE A 83 -9.28 8.67 24.61
CA ILE A 83 -10.34 7.66 24.57
C ILE A 83 -9.74 6.25 24.63
N CYS A 84 -8.73 6.00 23.81
CA CYS A 84 -8.17 4.68 23.60
C CYS A 84 -7.08 4.36 24.61
N SER A 85 -7.05 3.11 25.09
CA SER A 85 -5.95 2.63 25.95
C SER A 85 -4.65 2.47 25.17
N LYS A 86 -4.73 2.09 23.89
CA LYS A 86 -3.59 1.96 22.98
C LYS A 86 -3.99 2.35 21.58
N ILE A 87 -3.06 2.99 20.85
CA ILE A 87 -3.20 3.36 19.44
C ILE A 87 -2.03 2.76 18.65
N PHE A 88 -2.35 1.98 17.64
CA PHE A 88 -1.43 1.40 16.68
C PHE A 88 -1.72 2.02 15.31
N LEU A 89 -0.75 2.70 14.71
CA LEU A 89 -0.91 3.36 13.43
C LEU A 89 -0.20 2.60 12.32
N ILE A 90 -0.92 2.31 11.25
CA ILE A 90 -0.36 1.89 9.96
C ILE A 90 -0.42 3.12 9.05
N HIS A 91 0.72 3.78 8.89
CA HIS A 91 0.84 5.00 8.11
C HIS A 91 1.27 4.70 6.67
N LEU A 92 0.38 4.99 5.72
CA LEU A 92 0.55 4.68 4.29
C LEU A 92 0.96 5.90 3.45
N GLY A 93 1.31 7.01 4.09
CA GLY A 93 1.62 8.29 3.44
C GLY A 93 3.05 8.78 3.68
N ASP A 94 3.28 10.06 3.32
CA ASP A 94 4.56 10.76 3.43
C ASP A 94 5.69 10.07 2.66
N GLU A 95 5.43 9.75 1.37
CA GLU A 95 6.43 9.17 0.48
C GLU A 95 7.75 9.98 0.44
N PRO A 96 7.74 11.33 0.43
CA PRO A 96 8.98 12.11 0.50
C PRO A 96 9.71 12.03 1.83
N GLY A 97 9.05 11.58 2.90
CA GLY A 97 9.63 11.53 4.25
C GLY A 97 9.90 12.91 4.87
N GLN A 98 9.21 13.94 4.41
CA GLN A 98 9.44 15.34 4.78
C GLN A 98 8.51 15.87 5.86
N ALA A 99 7.39 15.19 6.10
CA ALA A 99 6.41 15.62 7.10
C ALA A 99 6.97 15.53 8.52
N ASN A 100 6.70 16.56 9.33
CA ASN A 100 6.98 16.51 10.76
C ASN A 100 5.81 15.85 11.48
N LEU A 101 5.98 14.58 11.84
CA LEU A 101 4.95 13.74 12.44
C LEU A 101 5.21 13.41 13.91
N ASP A 102 6.21 14.04 14.53
CA ASP A 102 6.64 13.72 15.90
C ASP A 102 5.49 13.81 16.90
N LEU A 103 4.70 14.90 16.82
CA LEU A 103 3.55 15.10 17.71
C LEU A 103 2.43 14.06 17.49
N ILE A 104 2.25 13.59 16.28
CA ILE A 104 1.25 12.57 15.97
C ILE A 104 1.75 11.21 16.44
N TYR A 105 2.99 10.87 16.13
CA TYR A 105 3.59 9.60 16.52
C TYR A 105 3.74 9.46 18.05
N SER A 106 3.95 10.57 18.77
CA SER A 106 3.97 10.57 20.25
C SER A 106 2.62 10.19 20.87
N ASN A 107 1.53 10.38 20.15
CA ASN A 107 0.19 9.95 20.57
C ASN A 107 -0.08 8.46 20.29
N CYS A 108 0.76 7.81 19.49
CA CYS A 108 0.65 6.40 19.19
C CYS A 108 1.55 5.55 20.10
N ASN A 109 1.13 4.33 20.39
CA ASN A 109 1.94 3.34 21.09
C ASN A 109 2.97 2.72 20.15
N PHE A 110 2.59 2.52 18.89
CA PHE A 110 3.48 2.04 17.83
C PHE A 110 3.01 2.49 16.46
N VAL A 111 3.96 2.69 15.54
CA VAL A 111 3.70 3.14 14.17
C VAL A 111 4.44 2.24 13.19
N TRP A 112 3.69 1.65 12.26
CA TRP A 112 4.26 1.07 11.04
C TRP A 112 4.07 2.04 9.89
N ARG A 113 5.16 2.48 9.27
CA ARG A 113 5.09 3.37 8.09
C ARG A 113 5.62 2.70 6.84
N THR A 114 4.95 2.92 5.72
CA THR A 114 5.32 2.31 4.43
C THR A 114 6.57 2.93 3.82
N PHE A 115 6.83 4.21 4.07
CA PHE A 115 8.00 4.90 3.56
C PHE A 115 8.95 5.20 4.71
N CYS A 116 10.13 4.59 4.68
CA CYS A 116 11.15 4.80 5.69
C CYS A 116 11.72 6.21 5.59
N SER A 117 11.88 6.87 6.72
CA SER A 117 12.55 8.16 6.82
C SER A 117 13.68 8.06 7.84
N ARG A 118 14.86 8.57 7.49
CA ARG A 118 16.03 8.56 8.38
C ARG A 118 15.74 9.22 9.73
N LYS A 119 14.83 10.21 9.74
CA LYS A 119 14.39 10.89 10.95
C LYS A 119 13.88 9.94 12.04
N TYR A 120 13.30 8.80 11.65
CA TYR A 120 12.66 7.86 12.55
C TYR A 120 13.45 6.57 12.80
N PHE A 121 14.65 6.41 12.27
CA PHE A 121 15.43 5.17 12.42
C PHE A 121 15.76 4.82 13.88
N ASN A 122 15.94 5.83 14.72
CA ASN A 122 16.24 5.65 16.14
C ASN A 122 15.00 5.79 17.04
N ASN A 123 13.81 5.70 16.48
CA ASN A 123 12.58 5.80 17.26
C ASN A 123 11.99 4.41 17.47
N ASP A 124 12.10 3.87 18.69
CA ASP A 124 11.66 2.51 19.05
C ASP A 124 10.16 2.27 18.81
N LYS A 125 9.37 3.35 18.69
CA LYS A 125 7.94 3.26 18.38
C LYS A 125 7.63 3.25 16.88
N VAL A 126 8.61 3.47 16.01
CA VAL A 126 8.40 3.58 14.57
C VAL A 126 9.18 2.49 13.85
N SER A 127 8.49 1.71 13.07
CA SER A 127 9.10 0.66 12.24
C SER A 127 8.69 0.80 10.78
N CYS A 128 9.56 0.34 9.90
CA CYS A 128 9.24 0.24 8.48
C CYS A 128 8.25 -0.88 8.23
N PHE A 129 7.34 -0.61 7.34
CA PHE A 129 6.31 -1.53 6.90
C PHE A 129 6.37 -1.61 5.37
N PRO A 130 6.45 -2.79 4.76
CA PRO A 130 6.58 -2.89 3.31
C PRO A 130 5.36 -2.31 2.61
N ILE A 131 5.58 -1.75 1.41
CA ILE A 131 4.50 -1.19 0.57
C ILE A 131 3.46 -2.27 0.24
N GLY A 132 3.87 -3.54 0.23
CA GLY A 132 3.00 -4.67 -0.09
C GLY A 132 2.79 -4.83 -1.61
N TYR A 133 1.62 -5.26 -2.00
CA TYR A 133 1.28 -5.52 -3.39
C TYR A 133 -0.04 -4.86 -3.79
N LYS A 134 -0.20 -4.62 -5.08
CA LYS A 134 -1.46 -4.07 -5.57
C LYS A 134 -2.59 -5.09 -5.40
N THR A 135 -3.68 -4.67 -4.78
CA THR A 135 -4.88 -5.50 -4.61
C THR A 135 -5.38 -6.04 -5.96
N GLY A 136 -5.69 -7.33 -6.01
CA GLY A 136 -6.10 -8.03 -7.22
C GLY A 136 -4.95 -8.66 -8.01
N THR A 137 -3.69 -8.43 -7.62
CA THR A 137 -2.55 -9.13 -8.21
C THR A 137 -2.43 -10.51 -7.58
N ILE A 138 -2.54 -11.56 -8.38
CA ILE A 138 -2.45 -12.95 -7.94
C ILE A 138 -1.20 -13.57 -8.58
N LEU A 139 -0.35 -14.17 -7.76
CA LEU A 139 0.76 -14.98 -8.27
C LEU A 139 0.19 -16.24 -8.88
N LYS A 140 0.30 -16.39 -10.19
CA LYS A 140 -0.04 -17.62 -10.89
C LYS A 140 1.18 -18.54 -10.90
N LYS A 141 0.98 -19.81 -10.52
CA LYS A 141 2.03 -20.82 -10.68
C LYS A 141 2.30 -20.98 -12.17
N GLN A 142 3.53 -20.68 -12.58
CA GLN A 142 3.91 -20.90 -13.95
C GLN A 142 4.16 -22.36 -14.21
N ILE A 143 3.63 -22.84 -15.35
CA ILE A 143 3.87 -24.19 -15.86
C ILE A 143 4.52 -24.02 -17.24
N GLY A 144 5.78 -24.42 -17.37
CA GLY A 144 6.51 -24.41 -18.64
C GLY A 144 7.44 -23.21 -18.90
N LYS A 145 7.82 -23.04 -20.18
CA LYS A 145 8.77 -21.99 -20.61
C LYS A 145 8.12 -20.60 -20.55
N ARG A 146 8.86 -19.63 -20.02
CA ARG A 146 8.42 -18.25 -19.97
C ARG A 146 8.38 -17.64 -21.37
N LYS A 147 7.31 -16.86 -21.63
CA LYS A 147 7.05 -16.23 -22.93
C LYS A 147 7.95 -15.05 -23.19
N TYR A 148 8.27 -14.28 -22.16
CA TYR A 148 9.04 -13.06 -22.26
C TYR A 148 10.34 -13.16 -21.48
N LYS A 149 11.41 -12.59 -22.03
CA LYS A 149 12.68 -12.42 -21.31
C LYS A 149 12.51 -11.38 -20.21
N TRP A 150 11.87 -10.26 -20.52
CA TRP A 150 11.57 -9.24 -19.54
C TRP A 150 10.22 -8.57 -19.83
N ALA A 151 9.66 -7.91 -18.80
CA ALA A 151 8.46 -7.12 -18.94
C ALA A 151 8.57 -5.82 -18.15
N PHE A 152 8.11 -4.72 -18.74
CA PHE A 152 7.93 -3.43 -18.07
C PHE A 152 6.48 -2.99 -18.15
N LEU A 153 5.86 -2.71 -17.00
CA LEU A 153 4.48 -2.30 -16.87
C LEU A 153 4.44 -1.02 -16.03
N GLY A 154 4.35 0.14 -16.64
CA GLY A 154 4.32 1.36 -15.86
C GLY A 154 4.51 2.65 -16.62
N THR A 155 4.63 3.74 -15.84
CA THR A 155 4.80 5.09 -16.37
C THR A 155 6.27 5.40 -16.64
N GLN A 156 6.54 5.94 -17.83
CA GLN A 156 7.90 6.30 -18.26
C GLN A 156 8.17 7.80 -18.02
N HIS A 157 8.08 8.27 -16.77
CA HIS A 157 8.20 9.69 -16.46
C HIS A 157 9.57 10.11 -15.89
N LYS A 158 10.51 9.17 -15.74
CA LYS A 158 11.87 9.44 -15.24
C LYS A 158 12.94 9.01 -16.21
N SER A 159 14.06 9.74 -16.24
CA SER A 159 15.23 9.42 -17.07
C SER A 159 15.72 7.99 -16.81
N SER A 160 15.85 7.60 -15.54
CA SER A 160 16.29 6.25 -15.18
C SER A 160 15.44 5.11 -15.77
N ARG A 161 14.15 5.38 -16.01
CA ARG A 161 13.26 4.41 -16.67
C ARG A 161 13.46 4.41 -18.18
N HIS A 162 13.74 5.57 -18.77
CA HIS A 162 14.10 5.66 -20.19
C HIS A 162 15.40 4.91 -20.45
N ASP A 163 16.44 5.19 -19.65
CA ASP A 163 17.76 4.57 -19.80
C ASP A 163 17.67 3.04 -19.64
N LEU A 164 16.94 2.58 -18.63
CA LEU A 164 16.71 1.15 -18.42
C LEU A 164 16.04 0.49 -19.63
N LEU A 165 14.95 1.10 -20.14
CA LEU A 165 14.22 0.54 -21.29
C LEU A 165 15.03 0.59 -22.57
N PHE A 166 15.89 1.59 -22.73
CA PHE A 166 16.83 1.68 -23.84
C PHE A 166 17.85 0.55 -23.79
N GLN A 167 18.47 0.31 -22.62
CA GLN A 167 19.44 -0.76 -22.43
C GLN A 167 18.85 -2.16 -22.63
N LEU A 168 17.58 -2.35 -22.26
CA LEU A 168 16.90 -3.64 -22.40
C LEU A 168 16.28 -3.85 -23.80
N SER A 169 16.29 -2.84 -24.66
CA SER A 169 15.57 -2.87 -25.94
C SER A 169 16.05 -3.94 -26.92
N SER A 170 17.32 -4.38 -26.79
CA SER A 170 17.89 -5.45 -27.61
C SER A 170 17.58 -6.87 -27.10
N ILE A 171 16.97 -7.00 -25.93
CA ILE A 171 16.67 -8.29 -25.31
C ILE A 171 15.25 -8.69 -25.68
N GLU A 172 15.07 -9.71 -26.47
CA GLU A 172 13.77 -10.20 -26.94
C GLU A 172 13.56 -11.69 -26.60
N PRO A 173 12.31 -12.15 -26.49
CA PRO A 173 11.06 -11.40 -26.57
C PRO A 173 10.75 -10.60 -25.29
N ALA A 174 10.20 -9.41 -25.48
CA ALA A 174 9.85 -8.49 -24.39
C ALA A 174 8.37 -8.13 -24.37
N TYR A 175 7.85 -7.74 -23.20
CA TYR A 175 6.54 -7.12 -23.07
C TYR A 175 6.69 -5.73 -22.41
N CYS A 176 6.34 -4.69 -23.13
CA CYS A 176 6.52 -3.34 -22.65
C CYS A 176 5.23 -2.52 -22.75
N TYR A 177 4.57 -2.30 -21.62
CA TYR A 177 3.39 -1.46 -21.50
C TYR A 177 3.75 -0.13 -20.84
N LYS A 178 3.82 0.92 -21.65
CA LYS A 178 4.21 2.26 -21.22
C LYS A 178 2.99 3.16 -21.10
N THR A 179 2.84 3.83 -19.97
CA THR A 179 1.84 4.87 -19.78
C THR A 179 2.50 6.24 -19.71
N LYS A 180 1.87 7.25 -20.32
CA LYS A 180 2.39 8.63 -20.31
C LYS A 180 2.12 9.34 -18.99
N LYS A 181 1.06 8.97 -18.28
CA LYS A 181 0.64 9.57 -17.02
C LYS A 181 0.38 8.47 -15.99
N PHE A 182 0.56 8.79 -14.74
CA PHE A 182 0.30 7.89 -13.61
C PHE A 182 -1.14 7.35 -13.60
N ASP A 183 -2.07 8.12 -14.16
CA ASP A 183 -3.50 7.83 -14.21
C ASP A 183 -4.01 7.34 -15.57
N ALA A 184 -3.10 7.00 -16.49
CA ALA A 184 -3.49 6.41 -17.76
C ALA A 184 -4.13 5.02 -17.55
N LYS A 185 -4.85 4.54 -18.58
CA LYS A 185 -5.58 3.28 -18.57
C LYS A 185 -4.71 2.14 -17.98
N PRO A 186 -5.03 1.62 -16.80
CA PRO A 186 -4.21 0.60 -16.16
C PRO A 186 -4.44 -0.77 -16.83
N ILE A 187 -3.41 -1.60 -16.82
CA ILE A 187 -3.58 -3.03 -17.10
C ILE A 187 -4.43 -3.65 -15.99
N ARG A 188 -5.33 -4.53 -16.34
CA ARG A 188 -6.14 -5.27 -15.36
C ARG A 188 -5.24 -6.16 -14.49
N PRO A 189 -5.49 -6.31 -13.19
CA PRO A 189 -4.65 -7.12 -12.30
C PRO A 189 -4.43 -8.56 -12.78
N ASN A 190 -5.45 -9.21 -13.31
CA ASN A 190 -5.33 -10.56 -13.86
C ASN A 190 -4.38 -10.62 -15.07
N GLU A 191 -4.52 -9.65 -16.00
CA GLU A 191 -3.65 -9.53 -17.16
C GLU A 191 -2.21 -9.25 -16.72
N MET A 192 -2.02 -8.33 -15.75
CA MET A 192 -0.73 -8.04 -15.15
C MET A 192 -0.11 -9.31 -14.55
N SER A 193 -0.90 -10.09 -13.81
CA SER A 193 -0.45 -11.35 -13.20
C SER A 193 -0.03 -12.38 -14.25
N GLU A 194 -0.73 -12.46 -15.38
CA GLU A 194 -0.39 -13.34 -16.51
C GLU A 194 0.93 -12.94 -17.17
N ILE A 195 1.10 -11.66 -17.45
CA ILE A 195 2.33 -11.13 -18.03
C ILE A 195 3.51 -11.38 -17.09
N LEU A 196 3.40 -11.00 -15.82
CA LEU A 196 4.47 -11.18 -14.84
C LEU A 196 4.84 -12.65 -14.64
N SER A 197 3.85 -13.54 -14.57
CA SER A 197 4.08 -14.99 -14.44
C SER A 197 4.76 -15.61 -15.67
N SER A 198 4.55 -15.00 -16.84
CA SER A 198 5.11 -15.45 -18.12
C SER A 198 6.46 -14.78 -18.45
N THR A 199 7.05 -14.05 -17.51
CA THR A 199 8.26 -13.26 -17.72
C THR A 199 9.43 -13.83 -16.92
N GLU A 200 10.63 -13.90 -17.49
CA GLU A 200 11.83 -14.40 -16.81
C GLU A 200 12.32 -13.40 -15.75
N PHE A 201 12.37 -12.10 -16.08
CA PHE A 201 12.66 -11.07 -15.09
C PHE A 201 11.85 -9.78 -15.33
N VAL A 202 11.58 -9.07 -14.24
CA VAL A 202 10.83 -7.81 -14.24
C VAL A 202 11.73 -6.73 -13.66
N PRO A 203 12.22 -5.79 -14.47
CA PRO A 203 13.02 -4.67 -13.96
C PRO A 203 12.14 -3.75 -13.10
N CYS A 204 12.63 -3.43 -11.91
CA CYS A 204 11.94 -2.57 -10.96
C CYS A 204 12.73 -1.27 -10.75
N PRO A 205 12.70 -0.32 -11.69
CA PRO A 205 13.37 0.96 -11.53
C PRO A 205 12.73 1.79 -10.42
N ASN A 206 13.51 2.71 -9.86
CA ASN A 206 13.06 3.56 -8.77
C ASN A 206 11.71 4.21 -9.01
N GLY A 207 10.91 4.28 -7.95
CA GLY A 207 9.66 5.01 -7.87
C GLY A 207 9.85 6.53 -7.92
N PHE A 208 8.90 7.31 -7.40
CA PHE A 208 8.99 8.78 -7.44
C PHE A 208 10.11 9.31 -6.55
N VAL A 209 10.16 8.90 -5.30
CA VAL A 209 11.17 9.33 -4.33
C VAL A 209 11.92 8.12 -3.77
N HIS A 210 11.23 7.02 -3.50
CA HIS A 210 11.80 5.80 -2.95
C HIS A 210 12.13 4.77 -4.03
N PRO A 211 13.09 3.86 -3.77
CA PRO A 211 13.39 2.75 -4.65
C PRO A 211 12.25 1.72 -4.74
N GLU A 212 11.35 1.72 -3.77
CA GLU A 212 10.26 0.78 -3.70
C GLU A 212 9.15 1.10 -4.71
N THR A 213 8.66 0.08 -5.37
CA THR A 213 7.53 0.19 -6.31
C THR A 213 6.56 -0.97 -6.10
N TYR A 214 5.27 -0.73 -6.32
CA TYR A 214 4.28 -1.81 -6.42
C TYR A 214 4.53 -2.61 -7.70
N ARG A 215 4.86 -3.87 -7.56
CA ARG A 215 5.07 -4.80 -8.66
C ARG A 215 4.52 -6.18 -8.30
#